data_fc1bfbbf9cbac3fcbc9d7750caaeabde
#
_entry.id   fc1bfbbf9cbac3fcbc9d7750caaeabde
#
_cell.length_a   1.000
_cell.length_b   1.000
_cell.length_c   1.000
_cell.angle_alpha   90.00
_cell.angle_beta   90.00
_cell.angle_gamma   90.00
#
_symmetry.space_group_name_H-M   'P 1'
#
loop_
_entity.id
_entity.type
_entity.pdbx_description
1 polymer ?
#
loop_
_entity_poly.entity_id
_entity_poly.type
_entity_poly.pdbx_seq_one_letter_code
_entity_poly.pdbx_strand_id
1 'polypeptide(L)'
;MAKRGYRGKHPYSDMKVAPTSHKAANTAKLTAEYNKTGVKHKYDYIKSHDGFYPQATATVTCHANNADTETIVIISTDGTSVTYTGEDDGTTEASNLFNTAGNATVTGAALATCINHASGHGGKIVASADTGVVTLTQVEPGPDGNTTITSGLTGGSKTNFTGG
;
A
#
# COMPACT_ATOMS: atom_id res chain seq x y z
N MET A 1 -54.14 27.55 23.06
CA MET A 1 -53.18 26.45 23.32
C MET A 1 -52.03 26.57 22.33
N ALA A 2 -50.87 27.04 22.79
CA ALA A 2 -49.71 27.18 21.94
C ALA A 2 -48.97 25.84 21.82
N LYS A 3 -48.83 25.32 20.58
CA LYS A 3 -47.99 24.18 20.31
C LYS A 3 -46.53 24.53 20.58
N ARG A 4 -45.96 23.99 21.64
CA ARG A 4 -44.51 24.01 21.86
C ARG A 4 -43.83 23.21 20.73
N GLY A 5 -43.26 23.92 19.76
CA GLY A 5 -42.38 23.32 18.78
C GLY A 5 -41.18 22.72 19.52
N TYR A 6 -40.96 21.42 19.32
CA TYR A 6 -39.80 20.71 19.81
C TYR A 6 -38.58 21.25 19.05
N ARG A 7 -37.90 22.24 19.66
CA ARG A 7 -36.54 22.63 19.19
C ARG A 7 -35.54 21.67 19.82
N GLY A 8 -35.59 20.44 19.41
CA GLY A 8 -34.48 19.56 19.63
C GLY A 8 -33.29 20.09 18.82
N LYS A 9 -32.29 20.62 19.50
CA LYS A 9 -31.00 20.88 18.84
C LYS A 9 -30.54 19.58 18.24
N HIS A 10 -30.58 19.50 16.92
CA HIS A 10 -29.98 18.38 16.22
C HIS A 10 -28.49 18.37 16.61
N PRO A 11 -27.91 17.26 17.07
CA PRO A 11 -26.52 17.22 17.54
C PRO A 11 -25.50 17.65 16.47
N TYR A 12 -25.96 17.85 15.23
CA TYR A 12 -25.14 18.31 14.10
C TYR A 12 -25.43 19.76 13.66
N SER A 13 -26.36 20.48 14.32
CA SER A 13 -26.77 21.84 13.91
C SER A 13 -25.75 22.95 14.22
N ASP A 14 -24.77 22.67 15.06
CA ASP A 14 -23.71 23.62 15.41
C ASP A 14 -22.43 23.49 14.55
N MET A 15 -22.46 22.64 13.53
CA MET A 15 -21.35 22.53 12.56
C MET A 15 -21.44 23.61 11.49
N LYS A 16 -21.28 24.87 11.88
CA LYS A 16 -21.05 26.01 10.98
C LYS A 16 -19.56 26.04 10.61
N VAL A 17 -19.11 25.12 9.80
CA VAL A 17 -17.74 25.13 9.29
C VAL A 17 -17.81 25.13 7.78
N ALA A 18 -16.99 25.95 7.14
CA ALA A 18 -16.93 26.03 5.67
C ALA A 18 -16.67 24.64 5.04
N PRO A 19 -17.18 24.34 3.86
CA PRO A 19 -17.12 22.99 3.25
C PRO A 19 -15.72 22.38 3.18
N THR A 20 -14.69 23.20 3.01
CA THR A 20 -13.29 22.76 2.94
C THR A 20 -12.65 22.43 4.28
N SER A 21 -13.19 22.96 5.39
CA SER A 21 -12.69 22.70 6.74
C SER A 21 -13.48 21.61 7.48
N HIS A 22 -14.67 21.25 6.96
CA HIS A 22 -15.53 20.22 7.54
C HIS A 22 -14.85 18.84 7.55
N LYS A 23 -14.14 18.48 6.48
CA LYS A 23 -13.50 17.15 6.39
C LYS A 23 -12.41 16.99 7.44
N ALA A 24 -11.51 17.95 7.55
CA ALA A 24 -10.41 17.89 8.53
C ALA A 24 -10.90 17.93 9.99
N ALA A 25 -11.88 18.80 10.30
CA ALA A 25 -12.44 18.89 11.64
C ALA A 25 -13.26 17.66 12.03
N ASN A 26 -14.00 17.06 11.10
CA ASN A 26 -14.75 15.84 11.33
C ASN A 26 -13.82 14.64 11.47
N THR A 27 -12.77 14.55 10.68
CA THR A 27 -11.74 13.50 10.81
C THR A 27 -11.05 13.61 12.17
N ALA A 28 -10.66 14.81 12.61
CA ALA A 28 -10.04 15.02 13.91
C ALA A 28 -10.98 14.65 15.08
N LYS A 29 -12.26 15.03 15.01
CA LYS A 29 -13.27 14.65 16.02
C LYS A 29 -13.52 13.15 16.06
N LEU A 30 -13.65 12.50 14.91
CA LEU A 30 -13.89 11.07 14.81
C LEU A 30 -12.65 10.27 15.26
N THR A 31 -11.45 10.76 14.96
CA THR A 31 -10.20 10.17 15.48
C THR A 31 -10.10 10.32 17.00
N ALA A 32 -10.50 11.48 17.56
CA ALA A 32 -10.50 11.70 18.99
C ALA A 32 -11.55 10.83 19.72
N GLU A 33 -12.75 10.66 19.15
CA GLU A 33 -13.76 9.73 19.67
C GLU A 33 -13.33 8.28 19.57
N TYR A 34 -12.69 7.90 18.48
CA TYR A 34 -12.12 6.57 18.29
C TYR A 34 -11.07 6.24 19.35
N ASN A 35 -10.12 7.14 19.57
CA ASN A 35 -9.09 6.99 20.60
C ASN A 35 -9.69 6.91 22.02
N LYS A 36 -10.88 7.52 22.22
CA LYS A 36 -11.58 7.52 23.51
C LYS A 36 -12.44 6.27 23.72
N THR A 37 -13.02 5.70 22.68
CA THR A 37 -14.01 4.60 22.77
C THR A 37 -13.49 3.24 22.31
N GLY A 38 -12.33 3.18 21.67
CA GLY A 38 -11.73 1.94 21.15
C GLY A 38 -12.53 1.26 20.01
N VAL A 39 -13.51 1.96 19.41
CA VAL A 39 -14.37 1.39 18.36
C VAL A 39 -13.68 1.52 17.02
N LYS A 40 -12.95 0.50 16.62
CA LYS A 40 -12.23 0.38 15.33
C LYS A 40 -13.09 0.64 14.08
N HIS A 41 -14.37 0.26 14.13
CA HIS A 41 -15.25 0.27 12.96
C HIS A 41 -15.49 1.65 12.31
N LYS A 42 -15.49 2.74 13.09
CA LYS A 42 -15.71 4.08 12.52
C LYS A 42 -14.49 4.60 11.78
N TYR A 43 -13.30 4.27 12.24
CA TYR A 43 -12.05 4.68 11.61
C TYR A 43 -11.81 3.90 10.31
N ASP A 44 -12.05 2.60 10.32
CA ASP A 44 -11.94 1.74 9.14
C ASP A 44 -12.98 2.12 8.08
N TYR A 45 -14.19 2.50 8.49
CA TYR A 45 -15.24 2.98 7.59
C TYR A 45 -14.84 4.30 6.91
N ILE A 46 -14.22 5.23 7.62
CA ILE A 46 -13.78 6.51 7.05
C ILE A 46 -12.61 6.29 6.10
N LYS A 47 -11.64 5.46 6.45
CA LYS A 47 -10.53 5.09 5.58
C LYS A 47 -11.02 4.43 4.28
N SER A 48 -12.02 3.56 4.34
CA SER A 48 -12.48 2.78 3.18
C SER A 48 -13.47 3.52 2.28
N HIS A 49 -14.20 4.52 2.79
CA HIS A 49 -15.31 5.15 2.06
C HIS A 49 -15.01 6.56 1.55
N ASP A 50 -14.00 7.23 2.07
CA ASP A 50 -13.74 8.62 1.64
C ASP A 50 -12.95 8.74 0.35
N GLY A 51 -12.45 7.65 -0.24
CA GLY A 51 -11.61 7.69 -1.44
C GLY A 51 -10.46 8.71 -1.33
N PHE A 52 -10.09 9.07 -0.09
CA PHE A 52 -9.32 10.27 0.23
C PHE A 52 -7.82 10.00 0.30
N TYR A 53 -7.47 8.74 0.43
CA TYR A 53 -6.06 8.36 0.44
C TYR A 53 -5.72 7.64 -0.87
N PRO A 54 -4.74 8.13 -1.61
CA PRO A 54 -4.23 7.40 -2.75
C PRO A 54 -3.50 6.13 -2.28
N GLN A 55 -3.28 5.23 -3.22
CA GLN A 55 -2.45 4.05 -3.00
C GLN A 55 -0.99 4.45 -3.14
N ALA A 56 -0.14 3.99 -2.22
CA ALA A 56 1.28 4.20 -2.32
C ALA A 56 1.85 3.38 -3.47
N THR A 57 2.78 3.98 -4.21
CA THR A 57 3.45 3.34 -5.35
C THR A 57 4.97 3.36 -5.18
N ALA A 58 5.63 2.36 -5.77
CA ALA A 58 7.07 2.24 -5.83
C ALA A 58 7.51 1.63 -7.16
N THR A 59 8.79 1.71 -7.47
CA THR A 59 9.38 1.02 -8.62
C THR A 59 10.62 0.25 -8.20
N VAL A 60 10.85 -0.87 -8.89
CA VAL A 60 12.09 -1.63 -8.83
C VAL A 60 12.57 -1.82 -10.26
N THR A 61 13.78 -1.37 -10.55
CA THR A 61 14.41 -1.57 -11.86
C THR A 61 15.37 -2.75 -11.75
N CYS A 62 15.10 -3.81 -12.49
CA CYS A 62 15.98 -4.96 -12.61
C CYS A 62 17.06 -4.71 -13.67
N HIS A 63 18.17 -5.40 -13.55
CA HIS A 63 19.27 -5.35 -14.49
C HIS A 63 19.53 -6.75 -15.07
N ALA A 64 20.21 -6.80 -16.23
CA ALA A 64 20.55 -8.08 -16.90
C ALA A 64 21.57 -8.92 -16.14
N ASN A 65 22.27 -8.32 -15.17
CA ASN A 65 23.32 -8.98 -14.39
C ASN A 65 22.90 -9.15 -12.91
N ASN A 66 21.61 -9.24 -12.63
CA ASN A 66 21.20 -9.64 -11.29
C ASN A 66 21.73 -11.06 -11.02
N ALA A 67 22.44 -11.20 -9.90
CA ALA A 67 23.07 -12.45 -9.57
C ALA A 67 22.12 -13.37 -8.79
N ASP A 68 22.43 -14.65 -8.84
CA ASP A 68 21.89 -15.63 -7.92
C ASP A 68 22.09 -15.19 -6.46
N THR A 69 21.13 -15.50 -5.60
CA THR A 69 21.11 -15.11 -4.16
C THR A 69 20.92 -13.62 -3.84
N GLU A 70 20.83 -12.73 -4.82
CA GLU A 70 20.46 -11.33 -4.55
C GLU A 70 19.04 -11.23 -4.03
N THR A 71 18.81 -10.32 -3.09
CA THR A 71 17.50 -10.22 -2.42
C THR A 71 16.87 -8.85 -2.54
N ILE A 72 15.54 -8.85 -2.52
CA ILE A 72 14.74 -7.64 -2.33
C ILE A 72 13.70 -7.90 -1.24
N VAL A 73 13.59 -6.98 -0.28
CA VAL A 73 12.60 -7.03 0.79
C VAL A 73 11.55 -5.95 0.54
N ILE A 74 10.30 -6.36 0.51
CA ILE A 74 9.15 -5.49 0.31
C ILE A 74 8.22 -5.63 1.51
N ILE A 75 7.60 -4.52 1.91
CA ILE A 75 6.68 -4.45 3.05
C ILE A 75 5.35 -3.89 2.58
N SER A 76 4.26 -4.61 2.84
CA SER A 76 2.90 -4.14 2.53
C SER A 76 2.35 -3.22 3.62
N THR A 77 1.23 -2.53 3.33
CA THR A 77 0.56 -1.57 4.23
C THR A 77 0.24 -2.16 5.61
N ASP A 78 -0.07 -3.46 5.69
CA ASP A 78 -0.35 -4.17 6.94
C ASP A 78 0.91 -4.61 7.72
N GLY A 79 2.11 -4.23 7.24
CA GLY A 79 3.39 -4.58 7.84
C GLY A 79 3.92 -5.97 7.46
N THR A 80 3.25 -6.71 6.57
CA THR A 80 3.77 -7.98 6.07
C THR A 80 5.05 -7.74 5.28
N SER A 81 6.15 -8.34 5.71
CA SER A 81 7.47 -8.26 5.07
C SER A 81 7.79 -9.58 4.37
N VAL A 82 8.09 -9.52 3.09
CA VAL A 82 8.50 -10.68 2.29
C VAL A 82 9.84 -10.41 1.63
N THR A 83 10.72 -11.41 1.68
CA THR A 83 12.00 -11.41 0.97
C THR A 83 11.85 -12.22 -0.31
N TYR A 84 12.22 -11.64 -1.43
CA TYR A 84 12.33 -12.30 -2.72
C TYR A 84 13.80 -12.50 -3.03
N THR A 85 14.17 -13.68 -3.52
CA THR A 85 15.55 -14.06 -3.80
C THR A 85 15.72 -14.38 -5.27
N GLY A 86 16.76 -13.85 -5.87
CA GLY A 86 17.16 -14.17 -7.24
C GLY A 86 17.68 -15.60 -7.36
N GLU A 87 17.35 -16.27 -8.44
CA GLU A 87 17.78 -17.65 -8.74
C GLU A 87 17.97 -17.84 -10.24
N ASP A 88 19.06 -18.52 -10.63
CA ASP A 88 19.38 -18.76 -12.04
C ASP A 88 18.59 -19.92 -12.66
N ASP A 89 18.07 -20.83 -11.85
CA ASP A 89 17.41 -22.06 -12.30
C ASP A 89 15.94 -21.88 -12.71
N GLY A 90 15.40 -20.66 -12.61
CA GLY A 90 14.02 -20.36 -12.98
C GLY A 90 13.25 -19.64 -11.90
N THR A 91 11.93 -19.59 -12.03
CA THR A 91 11.04 -18.94 -11.07
C THR A 91 10.29 -19.96 -10.26
N THR A 92 10.35 -19.86 -8.93
CA THR A 92 9.57 -20.68 -7.99
C THR A 92 8.77 -19.76 -7.07
N GLU A 93 7.59 -19.36 -7.52
CA GLU A 93 6.75 -18.36 -6.85
C GLU A 93 6.37 -18.76 -5.44
N ALA A 94 6.09 -20.04 -5.21
CA ALA A 94 5.72 -20.57 -3.90
C ALA A 94 6.83 -20.39 -2.83
N SER A 95 8.08 -20.25 -3.28
CA SER A 95 9.25 -20.02 -2.42
C SER A 95 9.77 -18.58 -2.51
N ASN A 96 9.09 -17.68 -3.23
CA ASN A 96 9.50 -16.30 -3.51
C ASN A 96 10.87 -16.21 -4.22
N LEU A 97 11.15 -17.18 -5.10
CA LEU A 97 12.35 -17.25 -5.94
C LEU A 97 12.02 -16.72 -7.33
N PHE A 98 12.72 -15.70 -7.80
CA PHE A 98 12.52 -15.12 -9.12
C PHE A 98 13.73 -15.33 -10.03
N ASN A 99 13.47 -15.63 -11.30
CA ASN A 99 14.50 -15.92 -12.29
C ASN A 99 15.37 -14.68 -12.56
N THR A 100 16.68 -14.85 -12.44
CA THR A 100 17.72 -13.86 -12.78
C THR A 100 18.50 -14.25 -14.05
N ALA A 101 18.34 -15.49 -14.55
CA ALA A 101 18.98 -15.98 -15.76
C ALA A 101 18.32 -15.36 -17.00
N GLY A 102 18.74 -14.18 -17.39
CA GLY A 102 18.19 -13.54 -18.57
C GLY A 102 18.48 -12.04 -18.62
N ASN A 103 17.68 -11.34 -19.39
CA ASN A 103 17.75 -9.87 -19.44
C ASN A 103 16.86 -9.24 -18.38
N ALA A 104 16.99 -7.93 -18.20
CA ALA A 104 16.21 -7.17 -17.23
C ALA A 104 14.69 -7.39 -17.35
N THR A 105 14.17 -7.56 -18.57
CA THR A 105 12.74 -7.80 -18.84
C THR A 105 12.27 -9.13 -18.26
N VAL A 106 13.05 -10.18 -18.44
CA VAL A 106 12.75 -11.53 -17.89
C VAL A 106 12.79 -11.48 -16.36
N THR A 107 13.84 -10.90 -15.78
CA THR A 107 13.99 -10.77 -14.34
C THR A 107 12.85 -9.93 -13.71
N GLY A 108 12.50 -8.79 -14.32
CA GLY A 108 11.39 -7.96 -13.84
C GLY A 108 10.03 -8.69 -13.91
N ALA A 109 9.75 -9.42 -14.99
CA ALA A 109 8.53 -10.21 -15.13
C ALA A 109 8.45 -11.33 -14.07
N ALA A 110 9.56 -12.03 -13.83
CA ALA A 110 9.66 -13.07 -12.80
C ALA A 110 9.42 -12.52 -11.39
N LEU A 111 10.07 -11.38 -11.06
CA LEU A 111 9.86 -10.71 -9.77
C LEU A 111 8.39 -10.29 -9.59
N ALA A 112 7.76 -9.68 -10.61
CA ALA A 112 6.35 -9.29 -10.54
C ALA A 112 5.43 -10.51 -10.33
N THR A 113 5.73 -11.65 -10.96
CA THR A 113 4.98 -12.89 -10.78
C THR A 113 5.07 -13.39 -9.33
N CYS A 114 6.28 -13.42 -8.75
CA CYS A 114 6.47 -13.79 -7.35
C CYS A 114 5.73 -12.87 -6.38
N ILE A 115 5.76 -11.55 -6.60
CA ILE A 115 5.07 -10.57 -5.76
C ILE A 115 3.54 -10.78 -5.78
N ASN A 116 2.98 -11.06 -6.95
CA ASN A 116 1.55 -11.29 -7.11
C ASN A 116 1.09 -12.67 -6.62
N HIS A 117 2.01 -13.61 -6.39
CA HIS A 117 1.69 -14.94 -5.90
C HIS A 117 1.19 -14.90 -4.44
N ALA A 118 0.38 -15.90 -4.06
CA ALA A 118 -0.22 -15.97 -2.72
C ALA A 118 0.82 -16.11 -1.59
N SER A 119 1.97 -16.73 -1.85
CA SER A 119 3.09 -16.81 -0.90
C SER A 119 3.90 -15.52 -0.81
N GLY A 120 3.81 -14.65 -1.83
CA GLY A 120 4.39 -13.32 -1.82
C GLY A 120 3.44 -12.29 -1.18
N HIS A 121 3.14 -11.23 -1.92
CA HIS A 121 2.20 -10.19 -1.49
C HIS A 121 0.84 -10.28 -2.21
N GLY A 122 0.44 -11.46 -2.69
CA GLY A 122 -0.81 -11.63 -3.43
C GLY A 122 -2.01 -11.02 -2.70
N GLY A 123 -2.68 -10.08 -3.37
CA GLY A 123 -3.81 -9.34 -2.81
C GLY A 123 -3.46 -8.17 -1.87
N LYS A 124 -2.18 -7.94 -1.53
CA LYS A 124 -1.72 -6.81 -0.71
C LYS A 124 -0.96 -5.77 -1.52
N ILE A 125 -0.18 -6.22 -2.47
CA ILE A 125 0.55 -5.39 -3.45
C ILE A 125 0.23 -5.95 -4.83
N VAL A 126 -0.02 -5.05 -5.78
CA VAL A 126 -0.11 -5.37 -7.20
C VAL A 126 1.22 -4.98 -7.85
N ALA A 127 1.83 -5.93 -8.55
CA ALA A 127 3.06 -5.72 -9.31
C ALA A 127 2.79 -5.88 -10.81
N SER A 128 3.33 -4.97 -11.61
CA SER A 128 3.37 -5.06 -13.07
C SER A 128 4.79 -4.78 -13.57
N ALA A 129 5.25 -5.50 -14.58
CA ALA A 129 6.57 -5.32 -15.14
C ALA A 129 6.49 -4.85 -16.60
N ASP A 130 7.31 -3.86 -16.93
CA ASP A 130 7.55 -3.41 -18.30
C ASP A 130 9.05 -3.15 -18.49
N THR A 131 9.66 -3.80 -19.51
CA THR A 131 11.06 -3.61 -19.91
C THR A 131 12.09 -3.62 -18.76
N GLY A 132 11.84 -4.48 -17.73
CA GLY A 132 12.70 -4.60 -16.55
C GLY A 132 12.37 -3.65 -15.41
N VAL A 133 11.40 -2.76 -15.56
CA VAL A 133 10.88 -1.92 -14.48
C VAL A 133 9.62 -2.59 -13.91
N VAL A 134 9.66 -2.90 -12.62
CA VAL A 134 8.52 -3.42 -11.87
C VAL A 134 7.87 -2.26 -11.14
N THR A 135 6.63 -1.94 -11.50
CA THR A 135 5.80 -0.97 -10.78
C THR A 135 4.98 -1.70 -9.72
N LEU A 136 5.03 -1.20 -8.51
CA LEU A 136 4.38 -1.74 -7.32
C LEU A 136 3.32 -0.76 -6.83
N THR A 137 2.15 -1.28 -6.49
CA THR A 137 1.05 -0.49 -5.93
C THR A 137 0.51 -1.20 -4.69
N GLN A 138 0.48 -0.52 -3.55
CA GLN A 138 -0.18 -1.01 -2.34
C GLN A 138 -1.69 -1.07 -2.59
N VAL A 139 -2.33 -2.20 -2.27
CA VAL A 139 -3.78 -2.37 -2.47
C VAL A 139 -4.56 -1.53 -1.46
N GLU A 140 -4.11 -1.53 -0.20
CA GLU A 140 -4.71 -0.71 0.84
C GLU A 140 -4.20 0.74 0.72
N PRO A 141 -5.10 1.74 0.53
CA PRO A 141 -4.71 3.13 0.42
C PRO A 141 -4.33 3.74 1.76
N GLY A 142 -3.51 4.77 1.75
CA GLY A 142 -3.20 5.57 2.92
C GLY A 142 -1.72 5.60 3.30
N PRO A 143 -1.36 6.48 4.26
CA PRO A 143 0.02 6.78 4.62
C PRO A 143 0.79 5.58 5.18
N ASP A 144 0.09 4.57 5.73
CA ASP A 144 0.70 3.33 6.21
C ASP A 144 1.31 2.50 5.07
N GLY A 145 0.88 2.78 3.81
CA GLY A 145 1.45 2.21 2.60
C GLY A 145 2.80 2.79 2.18
N ASN A 146 3.24 3.91 2.76
CA ASN A 146 4.54 4.54 2.48
C ASN A 146 5.69 3.76 3.14
N THR A 147 5.87 2.52 2.73
CA THR A 147 6.87 1.60 3.30
C THR A 147 8.20 1.63 2.55
N THR A 148 9.26 1.14 3.21
CA THR A 148 10.60 1.09 2.64
C THR A 148 10.81 -0.23 1.89
N ILE A 149 11.45 -0.16 0.72
CA ILE A 149 11.98 -1.31 0.00
C ILE A 149 13.48 -1.40 0.28
N THR A 150 13.98 -2.58 0.66
CA THR A 150 15.40 -2.86 0.75
C THR A 150 15.80 -3.73 -0.43
N SER A 151 16.79 -3.31 -1.21
CA SER A 151 17.24 -4.03 -2.41
C SER A 151 18.73 -4.24 -2.36
N GLY A 152 19.15 -5.48 -2.60
CA GLY A 152 20.51 -5.91 -2.85
C GLY A 152 20.77 -6.24 -4.33
N LEU A 153 19.87 -5.84 -5.24
CA LEU A 153 20.00 -6.12 -6.67
C LEU A 153 21.14 -5.31 -7.29
N THR A 154 22.13 -5.99 -7.83
CA THR A 154 23.30 -5.37 -8.48
C THR A 154 22.90 -4.69 -9.79
N GLY A 155 23.32 -3.43 -9.96
CA GLY A 155 23.01 -2.65 -11.17
C GLY A 155 21.55 -2.21 -11.28
N GLY A 156 20.69 -2.68 -10.38
CA GLY A 156 19.31 -2.25 -10.30
C GLY A 156 19.12 -0.95 -9.50
N SER A 157 17.91 -0.44 -9.51
CA SER A 157 17.50 0.70 -8.67
C SER A 157 16.12 0.49 -8.10
N LYS A 158 15.77 1.24 -7.08
CA LYS A 158 14.44 1.19 -6.49
C LYS A 158 14.01 2.56 -5.97
N THR A 159 12.71 2.79 -5.89
CA THR A 159 12.10 3.82 -5.04
C THR A 159 11.45 3.17 -3.82
N ASN A 160 11.24 3.93 -2.77
CA ASN A 160 10.35 3.48 -1.69
C ASN A 160 8.90 3.78 -2.06
N PHE A 161 7.95 3.12 -1.40
CA PHE A 161 6.55 3.46 -1.55
C PHE A 161 6.28 4.88 -1.04
N THR A 162 5.57 5.65 -1.86
CA THR A 162 5.17 7.03 -1.57
C THR A 162 3.80 7.31 -2.17
N GLY A 163 3.16 8.39 -1.71
CA GLY A 163 1.88 8.86 -2.25
C GLY A 163 0.64 8.23 -1.62
N GLY A 164 0.81 7.40 -0.60
CA GLY A 164 -0.29 6.87 0.18
C GLY A 164 -0.80 7.83 1.27
#